data_bfaa4e036b05fb26f4e81a8f11807a25
#
_entry.id   bfaa4e036b05fb26f4e81a8f11807a25
#
_cell.length_a   1.000
_cell.length_b   1.000
_cell.length_c   1.000
_cell.angle_alpha   90.00
_cell.angle_beta   90.00
_cell.angle_gamma   90.00
#
_symmetry.space_group_name_H-M   'P 1'
#
loop_
_entity.id
_entity.type
_entity.pdbx_description
1 polymer ?
#
loop_
_entity_poly.entity_id
_entity_poly.type
_entity_poly.pdbx_seq_one_letter_code
_entity_poly.pdbx_strand_id
1 'polypeptide(L)'
;MPSGRHTPVSLPARPCAEPGQAGWPDVKCRNLHALPSAQNRTEATTAAVTSSAARKPTPSRGYLAVIRAIDKFTEVTSYLFVLVIIPLILANVVEVFARYVLRAPTIWALDVTTMSYGTLFMLGSALALLKGAHVRTDMLWERFSDRTKGMIDSLAALLLFLPTMAVLFFISIDDFFHAVLIDERSSSGAWTPVIWPLRGVIPLTAFMLFLQGVSELLKSLWAWRTGEFLTKHEKIEV
;
A
#
# COMPACT_ATOMS: atom_id res chain seq x y z
N MET A 1 19.30 -36.98 -5.72
CA MET A 1 18.64 -36.85 -7.04
C MET A 1 19.44 -35.83 -7.85
N PRO A 2 19.94 -36.17 -9.05
CA PRO A 2 20.98 -35.42 -9.73
C PRO A 2 20.39 -34.31 -10.61
N SER A 3 21.09 -33.18 -10.58
CA SER A 3 20.84 -32.00 -11.41
C SER A 3 21.20 -32.28 -12.88
N GLY A 4 20.21 -32.22 -13.76
CA GLY A 4 20.42 -32.29 -15.20
C GLY A 4 21.04 -30.98 -15.74
N ARG A 5 22.30 -31.05 -16.17
CA ARG A 5 22.94 -30.03 -16.99
C ARG A 5 22.43 -30.19 -18.43
N HIS A 6 21.71 -29.24 -18.95
CA HIS A 6 21.41 -29.13 -20.37
C HIS A 6 22.69 -28.62 -21.11
N THR A 7 23.33 -29.51 -21.83
CA THR A 7 24.38 -29.17 -22.82
C THR A 7 23.66 -28.60 -24.05
N PRO A 8 24.16 -27.47 -24.63
CA PRO A 8 23.63 -26.97 -25.89
C PRO A 8 24.02 -27.93 -27.05
N VAL A 9 23.01 -28.38 -27.78
CA VAL A 9 23.20 -29.18 -29.02
C VAL A 9 23.80 -28.25 -30.08
N SER A 10 25.06 -28.51 -30.46
CA SER A 10 25.68 -27.90 -31.60
C SER A 10 25.13 -28.52 -32.88
N LEU A 11 24.33 -27.76 -33.63
CA LEU A 11 23.96 -28.12 -34.99
C LEU A 11 25.19 -28.10 -35.91
N PRO A 12 25.43 -29.13 -36.72
CA PRO A 12 26.58 -29.14 -37.65
C PRO A 12 26.35 -28.11 -38.76
N ALA A 13 27.41 -27.34 -39.05
CA ALA A 13 27.46 -26.43 -40.19
C ALA A 13 27.28 -27.21 -41.47
N ARG A 14 26.29 -26.91 -42.29
CA ARG A 14 26.14 -27.47 -43.63
C ARG A 14 27.23 -26.90 -44.53
N PRO A 15 27.99 -27.74 -45.25
CA PRO A 15 28.97 -27.25 -46.21
C PRO A 15 28.25 -26.62 -47.40
N CYS A 16 28.82 -25.50 -47.88
CA CYS A 16 28.36 -24.88 -49.12
C CYS A 16 28.53 -25.89 -50.28
N ALA A 17 27.48 -26.11 -51.07
CA ALA A 17 27.53 -26.95 -52.25
C ALA A 17 28.44 -26.34 -53.30
N GLU A 18 29.24 -27.24 -53.99
CA GLU A 18 30.13 -26.87 -55.08
C GLU A 18 29.36 -26.29 -56.29
N PRO A 19 30.00 -25.38 -57.06
CA PRO A 19 29.38 -24.74 -58.21
C PRO A 19 29.34 -25.70 -59.38
N GLY A 20 28.14 -26.17 -59.77
CA GLY A 20 28.05 -27.00 -61.01
C GLY A 20 26.73 -27.71 -61.28
N GLN A 21 25.65 -27.48 -60.57
CA GLN A 21 24.37 -28.08 -60.95
C GLN A 21 23.28 -27.03 -61.19
N ALA A 22 22.69 -27.17 -62.35
CA ALA A 22 21.78 -26.25 -63.01
C ALA A 22 20.59 -25.72 -62.17
N GLY A 23 20.36 -24.41 -62.22
CA GLY A 23 19.04 -23.87 -62.09
C GLY A 23 18.75 -22.88 -60.95
N TRP A 24 19.77 -22.35 -60.22
CA TRP A 24 19.55 -21.30 -59.23
C TRP A 24 20.35 -20.03 -59.61
N PRO A 25 19.74 -18.82 -59.46
CA PRO A 25 20.43 -17.59 -59.74
C PRO A 25 21.60 -17.39 -58.78
N ASP A 26 22.75 -16.92 -59.30
CA ASP A 26 23.99 -16.58 -58.61
C ASP A 26 23.71 -15.61 -57.43
N VAL A 27 23.51 -16.12 -56.27
CA VAL A 27 23.62 -15.35 -55.05
C VAL A 27 25.11 -15.23 -54.74
N LYS A 28 25.75 -14.14 -55.24
CA LYS A 28 27.11 -13.75 -54.92
C LYS A 28 27.33 -13.81 -53.42
N CYS A 29 28.10 -14.81 -52.97
CA CYS A 29 28.68 -14.86 -51.61
C CYS A 29 29.74 -13.74 -51.44
N ARG A 30 29.35 -12.50 -51.69
CA ARG A 30 30.15 -11.33 -51.49
C ARG A 30 29.73 -10.68 -50.18
N ASN A 31 30.57 -10.79 -49.17
CA ASN A 31 30.47 -10.13 -47.85
C ASN A 31 29.92 -10.95 -46.65
N LEU A 32 30.21 -12.25 -46.56
CA LEU A 32 30.05 -12.96 -45.28
C LEU A 32 31.07 -12.51 -44.20
N HIS A 33 32.14 -11.79 -44.58
CA HIS A 33 33.14 -11.27 -43.64
C HIS A 33 32.71 -9.91 -42.98
N ALA A 34 31.59 -9.32 -43.38
CA ALA A 34 31.14 -8.07 -42.81
C ALA A 34 29.98 -8.22 -41.80
N LEU A 35 29.55 -9.44 -41.48
CA LEU A 35 28.59 -9.64 -40.41
C LEU A 35 29.34 -9.61 -39.07
N PRO A 36 29.03 -8.69 -38.16
CA PRO A 36 29.63 -8.69 -36.83
C PRO A 36 29.36 -10.04 -36.16
N SER A 37 30.37 -10.60 -35.52
CA SER A 37 30.31 -11.89 -34.84
C SER A 37 29.09 -11.93 -33.89
N ALA A 38 28.53 -13.11 -33.69
CA ALA A 38 27.37 -13.28 -32.80
C ALA A 38 27.62 -12.66 -31.42
N GLN A 39 28.84 -12.63 -30.95
CA GLN A 39 29.27 -11.95 -29.72
C GLN A 39 29.05 -10.43 -29.78
N ASN A 40 29.45 -9.76 -30.87
CA ASN A 40 29.24 -8.32 -31.04
C ASN A 40 27.77 -7.95 -31.16
N ARG A 41 26.91 -8.83 -31.67
CA ARG A 41 25.44 -8.62 -31.68
C ARG A 41 24.85 -8.74 -30.28
N THR A 42 25.30 -9.70 -29.50
CA THR A 42 24.84 -9.89 -28.12
C THR A 42 25.28 -8.70 -27.25
N GLU A 43 26.52 -8.24 -27.40
CA GLU A 43 27.03 -7.07 -26.68
C GLU A 43 26.32 -5.77 -27.12
N ALA A 44 26.13 -5.57 -28.42
CA ALA A 44 25.38 -4.42 -28.94
C ALA A 44 23.89 -4.43 -28.50
N THR A 45 23.25 -5.61 -28.46
CA THR A 45 21.88 -5.75 -27.97
C THR A 45 21.82 -5.53 -26.46
N THR A 46 22.80 -6.06 -25.70
CA THR A 46 22.88 -5.84 -24.25
C THR A 46 23.22 -4.39 -23.93
N ALA A 47 24.08 -3.73 -24.69
CA ALA A 47 24.39 -2.31 -24.54
C ALA A 47 23.23 -1.42 -24.97
N ALA A 48 22.45 -1.81 -26.00
CA ALA A 48 21.23 -1.09 -26.39
C ALA A 48 20.10 -1.28 -25.37
N VAL A 49 19.96 -2.45 -24.77
CA VAL A 49 18.99 -2.71 -23.69
C VAL A 49 19.41 -1.98 -22.41
N THR A 50 20.69 -1.89 -22.09
CA THR A 50 21.19 -1.10 -20.95
C THR A 50 21.15 0.40 -21.20
N SER A 51 21.37 0.87 -22.44
CA SER A 51 21.25 2.29 -22.82
C SER A 51 19.79 2.75 -22.92
N SER A 52 18.88 1.85 -23.26
CA SER A 52 17.42 2.09 -23.28
C SER A 52 16.77 1.97 -21.89
N ALA A 53 17.53 1.71 -20.84
CA ALA A 53 17.11 2.01 -19.47
C ALA A 53 17.02 3.54 -19.34
N ALA A 54 15.99 4.11 -20.01
CA ALA A 54 15.61 5.51 -19.95
C ALA A 54 15.71 5.92 -18.48
N ARG A 55 16.49 6.96 -18.20
CA ARG A 55 16.73 7.50 -16.84
C ARG A 55 15.38 7.65 -16.17
N LYS A 56 15.03 6.66 -15.29
CA LYS A 56 13.75 6.65 -14.59
C LYS A 56 13.60 7.97 -13.85
N PRO A 57 12.49 8.67 -14.02
CA PRO A 57 12.29 9.93 -13.31
C PRO A 57 12.33 9.64 -11.82
N THR A 58 13.37 10.16 -11.14
CA THR A 58 13.47 10.01 -9.68
C THR A 58 12.73 11.18 -9.04
N PRO A 59 11.84 10.93 -8.07
CA PRO A 59 11.14 11.98 -7.36
C PRO A 59 12.14 12.85 -6.58
N SER A 60 11.84 14.14 -6.41
CA SER A 60 12.70 15.04 -5.66
C SER A 60 12.87 14.55 -4.22
N ARG A 61 14.06 14.78 -3.64
CA ARG A 61 14.35 14.35 -2.26
C ARG A 61 13.33 14.90 -1.25
N GLY A 62 12.85 16.15 -1.44
CA GLY A 62 11.85 16.76 -0.60
C GLY A 62 10.49 16.05 -0.68
N TYR A 63 10.07 15.68 -1.89
CA TYR A 63 8.81 14.93 -2.11
C TYR A 63 8.79 13.59 -1.36
N LEU A 64 9.88 12.83 -1.46
CA LEU A 64 10.03 11.58 -0.72
C LEU A 64 10.14 11.78 0.79
N ALA A 65 10.73 12.89 1.23
CA ALA A 65 10.85 13.19 2.65
C ALA A 65 9.48 13.44 3.30
N VAL A 66 8.60 14.21 2.62
CA VAL A 66 7.24 14.46 3.09
C VAL A 66 6.43 13.16 3.19
N ILE A 67 6.44 12.35 2.14
CA ILE A 67 5.73 11.06 2.15
C ILE A 67 6.22 10.18 3.29
N ARG A 68 7.55 10.00 3.44
CA ARG A 68 8.12 9.17 4.51
C ARG A 68 7.85 9.73 5.91
N ALA A 69 7.82 11.04 6.08
CA ALA A 69 7.52 11.65 7.37
C ALA A 69 6.08 11.36 7.80
N ILE A 70 5.11 11.51 6.87
CA ILE A 70 3.70 11.21 7.13
C ILE A 70 3.53 9.71 7.40
N ASP A 71 4.07 8.86 6.53
CA ASP A 71 3.95 7.40 6.66
C ASP A 71 4.53 6.92 8.01
N LYS A 72 5.73 7.40 8.38
CA LYS A 72 6.36 7.06 9.65
C LYS A 72 5.59 7.57 10.86
N PHE A 73 5.06 8.80 10.79
CA PHE A 73 4.21 9.35 11.85
C PHE A 73 2.98 8.50 12.06
N THR A 74 2.25 8.14 10.98
CA THR A 74 1.08 7.27 11.03
C THR A 74 1.44 5.89 11.59
N GLU A 75 2.55 5.31 11.15
CA GLU A 75 2.99 4.00 11.61
C GLU A 75 3.30 3.97 13.10
N VAL A 76 4.15 4.90 13.58
CA VAL A 76 4.54 4.98 15.00
C VAL A 76 3.33 5.23 15.89
N THR A 77 2.47 6.16 15.51
CA THR A 77 1.27 6.49 16.26
C THR A 77 0.31 5.30 16.32
N SER A 78 0.09 4.61 15.19
CA SER A 78 -0.77 3.44 15.14
C SER A 78 -0.25 2.29 16.01
N TYR A 79 1.06 2.02 16.03
CA TYR A 79 1.63 1.00 16.91
C TYR A 79 1.50 1.36 18.40
N LEU A 80 1.58 2.64 18.75
CA LEU A 80 1.35 3.09 20.13
C LEU A 80 -0.09 2.76 20.57
N PHE A 81 -1.07 2.94 19.69
CA PHE A 81 -2.46 2.66 20.00
C PHE A 81 -2.82 1.16 19.99
N VAL A 82 -1.99 0.29 19.40
CA VAL A 82 -2.16 -1.17 19.54
C VAL A 82 -2.09 -1.59 21.01
N LEU A 83 -1.37 -0.85 21.87
CA LEU A 83 -1.35 -1.10 23.31
C LEU A 83 -2.73 -1.04 23.98
N VAL A 84 -3.71 -0.36 23.38
CA VAL A 84 -5.11 -0.34 23.85
C VAL A 84 -5.76 -1.72 23.80
N ILE A 85 -5.19 -2.68 23.06
CA ILE A 85 -5.67 -4.06 23.07
C ILE A 85 -5.52 -4.72 24.45
N ILE A 86 -4.53 -4.28 25.26
CA ILE A 86 -4.27 -4.85 26.59
C ILE A 86 -5.45 -4.60 27.53
N PRO A 87 -5.88 -3.33 27.77
CA PRO A 87 -7.04 -3.09 28.62
C PRO A 87 -8.34 -3.71 28.05
N LEU A 88 -8.46 -3.79 26.72
CA LEU A 88 -9.59 -4.44 26.07
C LEU A 88 -9.66 -5.94 26.46
N ILE A 89 -8.55 -6.67 26.34
CA ILE A 89 -8.51 -8.10 26.68
C ILE A 89 -8.72 -8.28 28.18
N LEU A 90 -8.03 -7.49 29.02
CA LEU A 90 -8.13 -7.59 30.46
C LEU A 90 -9.56 -7.34 30.96
N ALA A 91 -10.23 -6.30 30.45
CA ALA A 91 -11.61 -6.01 30.81
C ALA A 91 -12.55 -7.17 30.47
N ASN A 92 -12.40 -7.76 29.28
CA ASN A 92 -13.21 -8.91 28.88
C ASN A 92 -12.92 -10.16 29.71
N VAL A 93 -11.65 -10.47 29.98
CA VAL A 93 -11.29 -11.65 30.83
C VAL A 93 -11.83 -11.50 32.24
N VAL A 94 -11.66 -10.32 32.85
CA VAL A 94 -12.18 -10.03 34.19
C VAL A 94 -13.69 -10.11 34.21
N GLU A 95 -14.39 -9.56 33.22
CA GLU A 95 -15.85 -9.62 33.13
C GLU A 95 -16.36 -11.05 33.03
N VAL A 96 -15.75 -11.87 32.16
CA VAL A 96 -16.13 -13.29 32.01
C VAL A 96 -15.92 -14.04 33.30
N PHE A 97 -14.76 -13.85 33.96
CA PHE A 97 -14.48 -14.49 35.25
C PHE A 97 -15.45 -14.05 36.34
N ALA A 98 -15.67 -12.75 36.50
CA ALA A 98 -16.61 -12.21 37.49
C ALA A 98 -18.03 -12.70 37.28
N ARG A 99 -18.50 -12.72 36.04
CA ARG A 99 -19.85 -13.15 35.69
C ARG A 99 -20.09 -14.63 35.91
N TYR A 100 -19.19 -15.51 35.46
CA TYR A 100 -19.42 -16.95 35.47
C TYR A 100 -18.90 -17.66 36.73
N VAL A 101 -17.79 -17.21 37.32
CA VAL A 101 -17.20 -17.82 38.51
C VAL A 101 -17.74 -17.17 39.79
N LEU A 102 -17.70 -15.84 39.86
CA LEU A 102 -18.14 -15.09 41.04
C LEU A 102 -19.64 -14.81 41.08
N ARG A 103 -20.34 -15.00 39.94
CA ARG A 103 -21.75 -14.63 39.73
C ARG A 103 -22.04 -13.16 40.07
N ALA A 104 -21.07 -12.29 39.94
CA ALA A 104 -21.12 -10.86 40.23
C ALA A 104 -20.60 -10.10 38.98
N PRO A 105 -21.48 -9.81 37.99
CA PRO A 105 -21.09 -9.10 36.78
C PRO A 105 -20.57 -7.71 37.12
N THR A 106 -19.55 -7.24 36.39
CA THR A 106 -18.97 -5.92 36.60
C THR A 106 -19.79 -4.83 35.91
N ILE A 107 -19.90 -3.65 36.55
CA ILE A 107 -20.64 -2.51 35.99
C ILE A 107 -19.80 -1.67 35.00
N TRP A 108 -18.47 -1.84 35.00
CA TRP A 108 -17.54 -0.98 34.26
C TRP A 108 -16.96 -1.66 33.00
N ALA A 109 -16.94 -2.99 32.95
CA ALA A 109 -16.24 -3.70 31.86
C ALA A 109 -16.86 -3.44 30.48
N LEU A 110 -18.17 -3.26 30.39
CA LEU A 110 -18.85 -2.92 29.13
C LEU A 110 -18.37 -1.59 28.56
N ASP A 111 -18.31 -0.56 29.41
CA ASP A 111 -17.88 0.78 28.98
C ASP A 111 -16.42 0.78 28.55
N VAL A 112 -15.53 0.15 29.34
CA VAL A 112 -14.11 0.02 28.99
C VAL A 112 -13.90 -0.76 27.69
N THR A 113 -14.65 -1.85 27.50
CA THR A 113 -14.59 -2.64 26.26
C THR A 113 -15.02 -1.81 25.07
N THR A 114 -16.14 -1.11 25.16
CA THR A 114 -16.67 -0.29 24.06
C THR A 114 -15.72 0.85 23.70
N MET A 115 -15.19 1.55 24.71
CA MET A 115 -14.24 2.65 24.50
C MET A 115 -12.91 2.15 23.88
N SER A 116 -12.38 1.05 24.40
CA SER A 116 -11.13 0.46 23.88
C SER A 116 -11.29 -0.09 22.47
N TYR A 117 -12.38 -0.79 22.19
CA TYR A 117 -12.71 -1.33 20.88
C TYR A 117 -12.90 -0.21 19.85
N GLY A 118 -13.68 0.81 20.17
CA GLY A 118 -13.90 1.98 19.31
C GLY A 118 -12.58 2.69 18.98
N THR A 119 -11.74 2.92 19.99
CA THR A 119 -10.41 3.54 19.83
C THR A 119 -9.52 2.70 18.92
N LEU A 120 -9.41 1.39 19.17
CA LEU A 120 -8.59 0.48 18.40
C LEU A 120 -9.02 0.42 16.93
N PHE A 121 -10.34 0.31 16.69
CA PHE A 121 -10.90 0.23 15.35
C PHE A 121 -10.65 1.53 14.56
N MET A 122 -10.93 2.67 15.17
CA MET A 122 -10.74 3.96 14.52
C MET A 122 -9.29 4.25 14.17
N LEU A 123 -8.37 4.13 15.12
CA LEU A 123 -6.95 4.41 14.89
C LEU A 123 -6.27 3.34 14.03
N GLY A 124 -6.76 2.09 14.08
CA GLY A 124 -6.32 1.02 13.19
C GLY A 124 -6.64 1.28 11.72
N SER A 125 -7.71 2.05 11.41
CA SER A 125 -8.08 2.39 10.03
C SER A 125 -7.00 3.21 9.30
N ALA A 126 -6.27 4.08 10.02
CA ALA A 126 -5.16 4.85 9.46
C ALA A 126 -3.97 3.94 9.07
N LEU A 127 -3.69 2.92 9.90
CA LEU A 127 -2.67 1.92 9.59
C LEU A 127 -3.09 1.03 8.41
N ALA A 128 -4.36 0.66 8.34
CA ALA A 128 -4.90 -0.11 7.21
C ALA A 128 -4.76 0.67 5.89
N LEU A 129 -5.01 1.98 5.91
CA LEU A 129 -4.81 2.84 4.75
C LEU A 129 -3.33 2.90 4.35
N LEU A 130 -2.41 3.08 5.32
CA LEU A 130 -0.96 3.07 5.08
C LEU A 130 -0.48 1.77 4.44
N LYS A 131 -0.96 0.63 4.91
CA LYS A 131 -0.59 -0.70 4.39
C LYS A 131 -1.32 -1.09 3.08
N GLY A 132 -2.17 -0.21 2.56
CA GLY A 132 -2.93 -0.48 1.34
C GLY A 132 -4.01 -1.55 1.50
N ALA A 133 -4.34 -1.92 2.74
CA ALA A 133 -5.40 -2.86 3.07
C ALA A 133 -6.80 -2.24 2.96
N HIS A 134 -6.90 -1.01 2.46
CA HIS A 134 -8.19 -0.38 2.18
C HIS A 134 -8.84 -1.10 0.99
N VAL A 135 -10.14 -1.41 1.14
CA VAL A 135 -10.89 -2.15 0.13
C VAL A 135 -10.78 -1.47 -1.23
N ARG A 136 -10.01 -2.06 -2.13
CA ARG A 136 -9.96 -1.70 -3.54
C ARG A 136 -10.73 -2.74 -4.33
N THR A 137 -11.43 -2.32 -5.36
CA THR A 137 -12.13 -3.23 -6.27
C THR A 137 -11.11 -3.92 -7.18
N ASP A 138 -10.31 -4.84 -6.65
CA ASP A 138 -9.17 -5.48 -7.31
C ASP A 138 -9.56 -6.18 -8.62
N MET A 139 -10.79 -6.69 -8.74
CA MET A 139 -11.25 -7.40 -9.94
C MET A 139 -11.28 -6.52 -11.20
N LEU A 140 -11.61 -5.24 -11.08
CA LEU A 140 -11.58 -4.28 -12.20
C LEU A 140 -10.19 -3.66 -12.39
N TRP A 141 -9.40 -3.64 -11.31
CA TRP A 141 -8.09 -2.98 -11.25
C TRP A 141 -7.05 -3.62 -12.18
N GLU A 142 -7.05 -4.94 -12.33
CA GLU A 142 -6.08 -5.66 -13.16
C GLU A 142 -6.18 -5.33 -14.65
N ARG A 143 -7.33 -4.83 -15.12
CA ARG A 143 -7.57 -4.49 -16.53
C ARG A 143 -7.06 -3.10 -16.93
N PHE A 144 -6.75 -2.23 -15.99
CA PHE A 144 -6.34 -0.85 -16.29
C PHE A 144 -4.82 -0.70 -16.34
N SER A 145 -4.34 0.24 -17.19
CA SER A 145 -2.93 0.61 -17.22
C SER A 145 -2.55 1.35 -15.92
N ASP A 146 -1.28 1.30 -15.53
CA ASP A 146 -0.81 1.91 -14.28
C ASP A 146 -1.04 3.42 -14.22
N ARG A 147 -1.03 4.11 -15.36
CA ARG A 147 -1.39 5.53 -15.46
C ARG A 147 -2.86 5.79 -15.17
N THR A 148 -3.75 4.94 -15.72
CA THR A 148 -5.21 5.06 -15.49
C THR A 148 -5.54 4.78 -14.02
N LYS A 149 -4.87 3.80 -13.42
CA LYS A 149 -4.98 3.52 -11.97
C LYS A 149 -4.61 4.73 -11.13
N GLY A 150 -3.44 5.31 -11.39
CA GLY A 150 -2.99 6.51 -10.69
C GLY A 150 -3.92 7.72 -10.87
N MET A 151 -4.54 7.88 -12.05
CA MET A 151 -5.51 8.94 -12.31
C MET A 151 -6.79 8.74 -11.50
N ILE A 152 -7.36 7.54 -11.54
CA ILE A 152 -8.60 7.22 -10.80
C ILE A 152 -8.38 7.38 -9.29
N ASP A 153 -7.28 6.84 -8.76
CA ASP A 153 -6.94 6.94 -7.34
C ASP A 153 -6.72 8.40 -6.91
N SER A 154 -5.99 9.18 -7.71
CA SER A 154 -5.76 10.58 -7.38
C SER A 154 -7.04 11.42 -7.41
N LEU A 155 -7.93 11.15 -8.37
CA LEU A 155 -9.21 11.85 -8.48
C LEU A 155 -10.14 11.48 -7.32
N ALA A 156 -10.25 10.20 -7.00
CA ALA A 156 -11.05 9.72 -5.87
C ALA A 156 -10.53 10.25 -4.52
N ALA A 157 -9.21 10.24 -4.33
CA ALA A 157 -8.60 10.78 -3.13
C ALA A 157 -8.84 12.29 -2.98
N LEU A 158 -8.72 13.05 -4.07
CA LEU A 158 -8.86 14.50 -4.05
C LEU A 158 -10.33 14.95 -3.90
N LEU A 159 -11.27 14.31 -4.62
CA LEU A 159 -12.68 14.77 -4.67
C LEU A 159 -13.56 14.15 -3.60
N LEU A 160 -13.30 12.90 -3.20
CA LEU A 160 -14.13 12.22 -2.21
C LEU A 160 -13.41 12.12 -0.85
N PHE A 161 -12.22 11.52 -0.83
CA PHE A 161 -11.60 11.15 0.43
C PHE A 161 -11.16 12.36 1.26
N LEU A 162 -10.36 13.25 0.68
CA LEU A 162 -9.83 14.42 1.41
C LEU A 162 -10.92 15.37 1.91
N PRO A 163 -11.91 15.80 1.09
CA PRO A 163 -12.95 16.69 1.59
C PRO A 163 -13.83 16.02 2.65
N THR A 164 -14.13 14.71 2.49
CA THR A 164 -14.91 13.98 3.51
C THR A 164 -14.16 13.92 4.84
N MET A 165 -12.84 13.61 4.83
CA MET A 165 -12.04 13.58 6.06
C MET A 165 -11.87 14.97 6.68
N ALA A 166 -11.75 16.02 5.86
CA ALA A 166 -11.71 17.40 6.35
C ALA A 166 -13.02 17.80 7.04
N VAL A 167 -14.15 17.54 6.41
CA VAL A 167 -15.48 17.83 7.00
C VAL A 167 -15.67 17.03 8.29
N LEU A 168 -15.32 15.73 8.29
CA LEU A 168 -15.39 14.90 9.48
C LEU A 168 -14.52 15.45 10.61
N PHE A 169 -13.30 15.91 10.29
CA PHE A 169 -12.41 16.52 11.27
C PHE A 169 -13.03 17.77 11.93
N PHE A 170 -13.53 18.71 11.12
CA PHE A 170 -14.12 19.94 11.64
C PHE A 170 -15.36 19.71 12.49
N ILE A 171 -16.24 18.83 12.06
CA ILE A 171 -17.45 18.48 12.85
C ILE A 171 -17.05 17.78 14.16
N SER A 172 -16.12 16.83 14.08
CA SER A 172 -15.73 16.04 15.25
C SER A 172 -14.92 16.84 16.27
N ILE A 173 -14.18 17.85 15.86
CA ILE A 173 -13.42 18.70 16.78
C ILE A 173 -14.36 19.61 17.61
N ASP A 174 -15.40 20.13 16.97
CA ASP A 174 -16.44 20.91 17.65
C ASP A 174 -17.19 20.06 18.67
N ASP A 175 -17.60 18.87 18.28
CA ASP A 175 -18.26 17.88 19.13
C ASP A 175 -17.38 17.46 20.33
N PHE A 176 -16.08 17.30 20.11
CA PHE A 176 -15.10 17.03 21.18
C PHE A 176 -15.04 18.17 22.21
N PHE A 177 -14.90 19.42 21.75
CA PHE A 177 -14.85 20.56 22.65
C PHE A 177 -16.16 20.72 23.44
N HIS A 178 -17.29 20.52 22.79
CA HIS A 178 -18.59 20.52 23.45
C HIS A 178 -18.67 19.45 24.54
N ALA A 179 -18.25 18.20 24.23
CA ALA A 179 -18.25 17.11 25.20
C ALA A 179 -17.33 17.38 26.42
N VAL A 180 -16.20 18.06 26.22
CA VAL A 180 -15.29 18.47 27.31
C VAL A 180 -15.94 19.54 28.18
N LEU A 181 -16.63 20.53 27.58
CA LEU A 181 -17.25 21.63 28.31
C LEU A 181 -18.40 21.18 29.21
N ILE A 182 -19.18 20.17 28.78
CA ILE A 182 -20.34 19.67 29.57
C ILE A 182 -19.99 18.50 30.47
N ASP A 183 -18.70 18.06 30.53
CA ASP A 183 -18.25 16.84 31.23
C ASP A 183 -19.14 15.63 30.87
N GLU A 184 -19.31 15.42 29.56
CA GLU A 184 -20.24 14.40 29.05
C GLU A 184 -19.86 13.01 29.54
N ARG A 185 -20.89 12.29 30.05
CA ARG A 185 -20.74 10.95 30.61
C ARG A 185 -21.47 9.90 29.77
N SER A 186 -20.95 8.69 29.80
CA SER A 186 -21.54 7.54 29.11
C SER A 186 -22.95 7.27 29.69
N SER A 187 -23.91 7.03 28.81
CA SER A 187 -25.24 6.54 29.18
C SER A 187 -25.40 5.04 28.93
N SER A 188 -24.33 4.35 28.52
CA SER A 188 -24.38 2.95 28.10
C SER A 188 -24.41 1.96 29.25
N GLY A 189 -23.88 2.34 30.41
CA GLY A 189 -23.78 1.46 31.58
C GLY A 189 -24.13 2.17 32.89
N ALA A 190 -24.16 1.41 33.98
CA ALA A 190 -24.40 1.94 35.33
C ALA A 190 -23.24 2.73 35.91
N TRP A 191 -22.02 2.55 35.35
CA TRP A 191 -20.77 3.21 35.80
C TRP A 191 -20.66 4.67 35.37
N THR A 192 -21.31 5.05 34.24
CA THR A 192 -21.32 6.42 33.67
C THR A 192 -19.96 7.09 33.63
N PRO A 193 -18.92 6.49 32.99
CA PRO A 193 -17.60 7.10 32.88
C PRO A 193 -17.63 8.33 31.97
N VAL A 194 -16.58 9.14 32.07
CA VAL A 194 -16.39 10.31 31.21
C VAL A 194 -16.14 9.85 29.77
N ILE A 195 -16.90 10.38 28.79
CA ILE A 195 -16.86 9.93 27.38
C ILE A 195 -16.00 10.83 26.49
N TRP A 196 -15.64 12.04 26.94
CA TRP A 196 -14.88 12.99 26.12
C TRP A 196 -13.54 12.42 25.59
N PRO A 197 -12.79 11.49 26.28
CA PRO A 197 -11.57 10.93 25.69
C PRO A 197 -11.88 10.12 24.43
N LEU A 198 -12.95 9.34 24.41
CA LEU A 198 -13.39 8.59 23.23
C LEU A 198 -13.81 9.53 22.10
N ARG A 199 -14.55 10.61 22.42
CA ARG A 199 -14.88 11.63 21.41
C ARG A 199 -13.67 12.33 20.84
N GLY A 200 -12.58 12.48 21.60
CA GLY A 200 -11.30 12.99 21.11
C GLY A 200 -10.56 12.06 20.15
N VAL A 201 -10.83 10.76 20.21
CA VAL A 201 -10.26 9.80 19.26
C VAL A 201 -10.80 10.04 17.83
N ILE A 202 -12.03 10.50 17.68
CA ILE A 202 -12.66 10.72 16.37
C ILE A 202 -11.93 11.78 15.55
N PRO A 203 -11.74 13.03 16.04
CA PRO A 203 -10.98 14.05 15.30
C PRO A 203 -9.50 13.67 15.13
N LEU A 204 -8.90 12.99 16.11
CA LEU A 204 -7.54 12.48 15.97
C LEU A 204 -7.44 11.49 14.80
N THR A 205 -8.36 10.55 14.72
CA THR A 205 -8.41 9.57 13.61
C THR A 205 -8.66 10.26 12.27
N ALA A 206 -9.61 11.18 12.21
CA ALA A 206 -9.91 11.94 10.99
C ALA A 206 -8.68 12.72 10.52
N PHE A 207 -7.93 13.33 11.44
CA PHE A 207 -6.67 14.01 11.14
C PHE A 207 -5.60 13.07 10.60
N MET A 208 -5.42 11.90 11.24
CA MET A 208 -4.45 10.89 10.79
C MET A 208 -4.81 10.35 9.41
N LEU A 209 -6.10 10.06 9.17
CA LEU A 209 -6.59 9.61 7.86
C LEU A 209 -6.42 10.70 6.80
N PHE A 210 -6.65 11.96 7.16
CA PHE A 210 -6.42 13.08 6.25
C PHE A 210 -4.95 13.18 5.84
N LEU A 211 -4.01 13.15 6.80
CA LEU A 211 -2.57 13.16 6.52
C LEU A 211 -2.16 11.96 5.66
N GLN A 212 -2.63 10.77 6.00
CA GLN A 212 -2.33 9.56 5.21
C GLN A 212 -2.94 9.63 3.82
N GLY A 213 -4.15 10.17 3.68
CA GLY A 213 -4.78 10.44 2.38
C GLY A 213 -3.99 11.38 1.49
N VAL A 214 -3.37 12.41 2.08
CA VAL A 214 -2.44 13.30 1.35
C VAL A 214 -1.20 12.52 0.87
N SER A 215 -0.62 11.66 1.70
CA SER A 215 0.51 10.81 1.30
C SER A 215 0.14 9.88 0.13
N GLU A 216 -1.03 9.22 0.19
CA GLU A 216 -1.52 8.35 -0.88
C GLU A 216 -1.86 9.14 -2.16
N LEU A 217 -2.45 10.34 -2.03
CA LEU A 217 -2.66 11.23 -3.16
C LEU A 217 -1.35 11.59 -3.87
N LEU A 218 -0.31 11.93 -3.11
CA LEU A 218 1.01 12.22 -3.67
C LEU A 218 1.57 11.00 -4.41
N LYS A 219 1.49 9.80 -3.83
CA LYS A 219 1.94 8.54 -4.46
C LYS A 219 1.17 8.26 -5.76
N SER A 220 -0.15 8.43 -5.76
CA SER A 220 -1.02 8.22 -6.92
C SER A 220 -0.79 9.25 -8.03
N LEU A 221 -0.55 10.51 -7.67
CA LEU A 221 -0.24 11.59 -8.62
C LEU A 221 1.11 11.34 -9.32
N TRP A 222 2.09 10.80 -8.59
CA TRP A 222 3.35 10.36 -9.17
C TRP A 222 3.15 9.21 -10.16
N ALA A 223 2.37 8.20 -9.79
CA ALA A 223 2.04 7.06 -10.66
C ALA A 223 1.31 7.51 -11.93
N TRP A 224 0.41 8.48 -11.83
CA TRP A 224 -0.27 9.06 -13.00
C TRP A 224 0.72 9.74 -13.96
N ARG A 225 1.66 10.54 -13.44
CA ARG A 225 2.64 11.26 -14.27
C ARG A 225 3.69 10.36 -14.89
N THR A 226 4.20 9.39 -14.16
CA THR A 226 5.34 8.56 -14.56
C THR A 226 4.94 7.18 -15.07
N GLY A 227 3.76 6.69 -14.70
CA GLY A 227 3.31 5.32 -14.97
C GLY A 227 4.02 4.27 -14.10
N GLU A 228 4.70 4.68 -13.03
CA GLU A 228 5.34 3.79 -12.07
C GLU A 228 4.90 4.11 -10.64
N PHE A 229 4.49 3.10 -9.86
CA PHE A 229 4.17 3.26 -8.45
C PHE A 229 5.45 3.38 -7.61
N LEU A 230 5.48 4.36 -6.68
CA LEU A 230 6.60 4.56 -5.75
C LEU A 230 6.73 3.43 -4.73
N THR A 231 5.62 2.81 -4.36
CA THR A 231 5.55 1.65 -3.48
C THR A 231 4.73 0.57 -4.17
N LYS A 232 5.36 -0.57 -4.47
CA LYS A 232 4.60 -1.79 -4.75
C LYS A 232 4.02 -2.25 -3.41
N HIS A 233 2.72 -2.09 -3.21
CA HIS A 233 2.06 -2.78 -2.11
C HIS A 233 2.30 -4.28 -2.31
N GLU A 234 3.00 -4.89 -1.37
CA GLU A 234 3.22 -6.33 -1.35
C GLU A 234 1.83 -6.97 -1.27
N LYS A 235 1.48 -7.73 -2.31
CA LYS A 235 0.23 -8.51 -2.29
C LYS A 235 0.35 -9.43 -1.08
N ILE A 236 -0.51 -9.23 -0.10
CA ILE A 236 -0.69 -10.22 0.97
C ILE A 236 -1.35 -11.41 0.28
N GLU A 237 -0.54 -12.39 -0.14
CA GLU A 237 -1.07 -13.70 -0.57
C GLU A 237 -1.64 -14.36 0.70
N VAL A 238 -2.95 -14.49 0.72
CA VAL A 238 -3.70 -15.26 1.72
C VAL A 238 -3.80 -16.69 1.25
#